data_1affe2693ea345f154f7d96a13ee15b0
#
_entry.id   1affe2693ea345f154f7d96a13ee15b0
#
_cell.length_a   1.000
_cell.length_b   1.000
_cell.length_c   1.000
_cell.angle_alpha   90.00
_cell.angle_beta   90.00
_cell.angle_gamma   90.00
#
_symmetry.space_group_name_H-M   'P 1'
#
loop_
_entity.id
_entity.type
_entity.pdbx_description
1 polymer ?
#
loop_
_entity_poly.entity_id
_entity_poly.type
_entity_poly.pdbx_seq_one_letter_code
_entity_poly.pdbx_strand_id
1 'polypeptide(L)'
;KIQVLAKAAKDRSILWKFEKSGRTGYLYGSIHLGKQEWMIPGPKTIAALQASGAVVLELDILDPQVQAQMSDPSRFGIKNIALPQPLKQRMETIAKRVCAPVAALAGLHPVMQLITVTMLDARFSNLEVGYSTEIFLSGFARGAKKTIASLETAELQMRTLLAGDAKDILETIESGMTLFESGKQRVQTERLINAWATGNLEELQRYEQWCECMNTETDRK
;
A
#
# COMPACT_ATOMS: atom_id res chain seq x y z
N LYS A 1 -4.36 14.33 21.98
CA LYS A 1 -3.72 13.17 21.28
C LYS A 1 -2.71 13.60 20.22
N ILE A 2 -3.08 14.45 19.24
CA ILE A 2 -2.19 14.88 18.14
C ILE A 2 -0.91 15.54 18.63
N GLN A 3 -0.98 16.42 19.63
CA GLN A 3 0.20 17.09 20.21
C GLN A 3 1.20 16.10 20.85
N VAL A 4 0.71 15.02 21.44
CA VAL A 4 1.57 13.97 22.02
C VAL A 4 2.29 13.20 20.91
N LEU A 5 1.56 12.84 19.84
CA LEU A 5 2.14 12.17 18.68
C LEU A 5 3.18 13.06 17.98
N ALA A 6 2.89 14.36 17.83
CA ALA A 6 3.83 15.31 17.22
C ALA A 6 5.13 15.46 18.03
N LYS A 7 5.05 15.46 19.37
CA LYS A 7 6.27 15.51 20.24
C LYS A 7 7.09 14.22 20.19
N ALA A 8 6.45 13.08 19.93
CA ALA A 8 7.10 11.78 19.82
C ALA A 8 7.49 11.42 18.39
N ALA A 9 7.17 12.28 17.42
CA ALA A 9 7.43 12.03 16.01
C ALA A 9 8.93 11.88 15.72
N LYS A 10 9.26 10.83 14.95
CA LYS A 10 10.64 10.52 14.55
C LYS A 10 10.69 10.42 13.03
N ASP A 11 11.81 10.82 12.45
CA ASP A 11 12.06 10.56 11.03
C ASP A 11 12.18 9.06 10.80
N ARG A 12 11.44 8.56 9.84
CA ARG A 12 11.41 7.17 9.38
C ARG A 12 11.56 7.16 7.89
N SER A 13 11.87 5.99 7.34
CA SER A 13 12.10 5.85 5.91
C SER A 13 13.32 6.62 5.42
N ILE A 14 13.38 6.84 4.15
CA ILE A 14 14.46 7.51 3.46
C ILE A 14 13.90 8.78 2.82
N LEU A 15 14.54 9.91 3.15
CA LEU A 15 14.24 11.21 2.58
C LEU A 15 15.48 11.72 1.85
N TRP A 16 15.39 11.83 0.53
CA TRP A 16 16.44 12.46 -0.28
C TRP A 16 16.08 13.92 -0.56
N LYS A 17 17.08 14.77 -0.53
CA LYS A 17 17.02 16.12 -1.06
C LYS A 17 17.76 16.15 -2.39
N PHE A 18 17.19 16.78 -3.39
CA PHE A 18 17.85 17.03 -4.66
C PHE A 18 17.69 18.49 -5.09
N GLU A 19 18.64 18.96 -5.87
CA GLU A 19 18.63 20.33 -6.37
C GLU A 19 18.87 20.34 -7.88
N LYS A 20 18.08 21.12 -8.61
CA LYS A 20 18.23 21.32 -10.05
C LYS A 20 17.85 22.74 -10.42
N SER A 21 18.78 23.45 -11.09
CA SER A 21 18.54 24.82 -11.57
C SER A 21 18.03 25.77 -10.50
N GLY A 22 18.64 25.74 -9.30
CA GLY A 22 18.28 26.58 -8.16
C GLY A 22 16.95 26.20 -7.48
N ARG A 23 16.35 25.08 -7.85
CA ARG A 23 15.12 24.55 -7.23
C ARG A 23 15.46 23.33 -6.39
N THR A 24 14.86 23.25 -5.21
CA THR A 24 14.98 22.11 -4.32
C THR A 24 13.73 21.22 -4.42
N GLY A 25 13.95 19.92 -4.47
CA GLY A 25 12.92 18.90 -4.35
C GLY A 25 13.30 17.84 -3.32
N TYR A 26 12.32 17.05 -2.92
CA TYR A 26 12.48 15.97 -1.97
C TYR A 26 11.83 14.71 -2.53
N LEU A 27 12.47 13.56 -2.31
CA LEU A 27 11.90 12.24 -2.59
C LEU A 27 11.82 11.49 -1.27
N TYR A 28 10.61 11.05 -0.94
CA TYR A 28 10.32 10.36 0.31
C TYR A 28 9.79 8.94 0.03
N GLY A 29 10.39 7.94 0.65
CA GLY A 29 9.89 6.57 0.59
C GLY A 29 8.61 6.44 1.40
N SER A 30 7.47 6.33 0.74
CA SER A 30 6.16 6.19 1.39
C SER A 30 5.84 4.74 1.76
N ILE A 31 4.79 4.52 2.54
CA ILE A 31 4.30 3.20 2.90
C ILE A 31 2.79 3.20 3.14
N HIS A 32 2.11 2.17 2.59
CA HIS A 32 0.65 2.07 2.62
C HIS A 32 0.07 1.57 3.95
N LEU A 33 0.89 1.04 4.83
CA LEU A 33 0.50 0.56 6.17
C LEU A 33 1.36 1.25 7.21
N GLY A 34 0.75 1.76 8.27
CA GLY A 34 1.49 2.42 9.35
C GLY A 34 0.94 2.09 10.71
N LYS A 35 1.68 2.47 11.74
CA LYS A 35 1.24 2.44 13.13
C LYS A 35 0.70 3.81 13.54
N GLN A 36 -0.19 3.85 14.51
CA GLN A 36 -0.76 5.11 14.99
C GLN A 36 0.31 6.13 15.44
N GLU A 37 1.38 5.66 16.07
CA GLU A 37 2.50 6.51 16.49
C GLU A 37 3.38 7.00 15.35
N TRP A 38 3.17 6.50 14.12
CA TRP A 38 3.87 6.93 12.90
C TRP A 38 3.06 7.91 12.06
N MET A 39 1.81 8.15 12.45
CA MET A 39 0.88 9.01 11.70
C MET A 39 1.44 10.41 11.44
N ILE A 40 2.30 10.92 12.34
CA ILE A 40 2.99 12.20 12.14
C ILE A 40 4.46 11.89 11.83
N PRO A 41 4.95 12.25 10.63
CA PRO A 41 6.36 12.12 10.29
C PRO A 41 7.27 12.97 11.18
N GLY A 42 8.54 12.63 11.20
CA GLY A 42 9.55 13.36 11.96
C GLY A 42 9.87 14.76 11.41
N PRO A 43 10.68 15.50 12.16
CA PRO A 43 10.93 16.93 11.89
C PRO A 43 11.56 17.21 10.53
N LYS A 44 12.41 16.31 10.00
CA LYS A 44 13.02 16.50 8.67
C LYS A 44 11.99 16.40 7.56
N THR A 45 11.11 15.40 7.64
CA THR A 45 10.01 15.21 6.67
C THR A 45 9.02 16.37 6.73
N ILE A 46 8.66 16.82 7.94
CA ILE A 46 7.80 18.00 8.11
C ILE A 46 8.44 19.26 7.52
N ALA A 47 9.73 19.51 7.77
CA ALA A 47 10.44 20.63 7.21
C ALA A 47 10.49 20.60 5.67
N ALA A 48 10.72 19.42 5.08
CA ALA A 48 10.68 19.23 3.63
C ALA A 48 9.29 19.54 3.07
N LEU A 49 8.23 19.03 3.70
CA LEU A 49 6.86 19.32 3.32
C LEU A 49 6.51 20.82 3.40
N GLN A 50 6.95 21.49 4.46
CA GLN A 50 6.74 22.93 4.63
C GLN A 50 7.45 23.74 3.54
N ALA A 51 8.69 23.36 3.19
CA ALA A 51 9.49 24.01 2.16
C ALA A 51 9.00 23.76 0.74
N SER A 52 8.22 22.70 0.51
CA SER A 52 7.72 22.33 -0.82
C SER A 52 6.48 23.14 -1.20
N GLY A 53 6.37 23.60 -2.43
CA GLY A 53 5.17 24.27 -2.97
C GLY A 53 4.06 23.30 -3.37
N ALA A 54 4.42 22.06 -3.68
CA ALA A 54 3.50 21.00 -4.11
C ALA A 54 3.88 19.68 -3.46
N VAL A 55 2.91 18.77 -3.34
CA VAL A 55 3.10 17.37 -2.96
C VAL A 55 2.66 16.50 -4.15
N VAL A 56 3.55 15.62 -4.55
CA VAL A 56 3.31 14.68 -5.64
C VAL A 56 3.21 13.28 -5.03
N LEU A 57 2.08 12.61 -5.24
CA LEU A 57 1.77 11.28 -4.74
C LEU A 57 1.77 10.28 -5.90
N GLU A 58 1.89 9.00 -5.62
CA GLU A 58 1.58 7.97 -6.62
C GLU A 58 0.16 8.16 -7.12
N LEU A 59 -0.78 8.19 -6.18
CA LEU A 59 -2.19 8.50 -6.45
C LEU A 59 -2.78 9.22 -5.23
N ASP A 60 -3.60 10.24 -5.46
CA ASP A 60 -4.30 10.93 -4.38
C ASP A 60 -5.55 10.16 -3.93
N ILE A 61 -5.35 9.19 -3.05
CA ILE A 61 -6.40 8.30 -2.55
C ILE A 61 -7.47 9.01 -1.69
N LEU A 62 -7.25 10.28 -1.31
CA LEU A 62 -8.26 11.08 -0.62
C LEU A 62 -9.15 11.89 -1.59
N ASP A 63 -8.87 11.85 -2.90
CA ASP A 63 -9.74 12.44 -3.92
C ASP A 63 -10.98 11.56 -4.11
N PRO A 64 -12.21 12.11 -3.92
CA PRO A 64 -13.44 11.33 -4.08
C PRO A 64 -13.61 10.75 -5.49
N GLN A 65 -13.10 11.42 -6.53
CA GLN A 65 -13.18 10.91 -7.90
C GLN A 65 -12.27 9.69 -8.08
N VAL A 66 -11.05 9.75 -7.53
CA VAL A 66 -10.12 8.61 -7.52
C VAL A 66 -10.73 7.43 -6.79
N GLN A 67 -11.30 7.66 -5.59
CA GLN A 67 -11.96 6.60 -4.82
C GLN A 67 -13.12 5.96 -5.60
N ALA A 68 -13.96 6.76 -6.24
CA ALA A 68 -15.07 6.27 -7.05
C ALA A 68 -14.58 5.46 -8.27
N GLN A 69 -13.46 5.83 -8.87
CA GLN A 69 -12.86 5.09 -9.98
C GLN A 69 -12.26 3.77 -9.52
N MET A 70 -11.53 3.75 -8.41
CA MET A 70 -10.91 2.54 -7.88
C MET A 70 -11.91 1.53 -7.32
N SER A 71 -13.08 1.97 -6.90
CA SER A 71 -14.13 1.08 -6.37
C SER A 71 -14.81 0.22 -7.44
N ASP A 72 -14.68 0.58 -8.72
CA ASP A 72 -15.29 -0.13 -9.85
C ASP A 72 -14.30 -0.35 -11.00
N PRO A 73 -13.46 -1.40 -10.93
CA PRO A 73 -12.49 -1.73 -11.98
C PRO A 73 -13.14 -2.03 -13.34
N SER A 74 -14.42 -2.38 -13.38
CA SER A 74 -15.14 -2.69 -14.63
C SER A 74 -15.19 -1.47 -15.55
N ARG A 75 -15.13 -0.27 -15.01
CA ARG A 75 -15.04 1.01 -15.75
C ARG A 75 -13.84 1.06 -16.70
N PHE A 76 -12.80 0.34 -16.39
CA PHE A 76 -11.58 0.26 -17.20
C PHE A 76 -11.56 -0.98 -18.10
N GLY A 77 -12.69 -1.67 -18.26
CA GLY A 77 -12.79 -2.90 -19.05
C GLY A 77 -12.14 -4.11 -18.39
N ILE A 78 -11.78 -4.01 -17.11
CA ILE A 78 -11.22 -5.12 -16.34
C ILE A 78 -12.37 -6.08 -16.01
N LYS A 79 -12.24 -7.31 -16.48
CA LYS A 79 -13.24 -8.36 -16.25
C LYS A 79 -12.99 -9.02 -14.90
N ASN A 80 -14.05 -9.22 -14.14
CA ASN A 80 -13.95 -10.03 -12.93
C ASN A 80 -13.75 -11.51 -13.30
N ILE A 81 -12.97 -12.21 -12.50
CA ILE A 81 -12.67 -13.65 -12.67
C ILE A 81 -13.28 -14.38 -11.50
N ALA A 82 -14.03 -15.45 -11.79
CA ALA A 82 -14.56 -16.29 -10.74
C ALA A 82 -13.48 -17.21 -10.17
N LEU A 83 -13.35 -17.23 -8.84
CA LEU A 83 -12.51 -18.22 -8.17
C LEU A 83 -13.08 -19.62 -8.32
N PRO A 84 -12.28 -20.63 -8.72
CA PRO A 84 -12.66 -22.03 -8.60
C PRO A 84 -13.07 -22.38 -7.15
N GLN A 85 -13.96 -23.33 -7.00
CA GLN A 85 -14.54 -23.66 -5.70
C GLN A 85 -13.51 -23.94 -4.59
N PRO A 86 -12.38 -24.64 -4.84
CA PRO A 86 -11.36 -24.82 -3.81
C PRO A 86 -10.72 -23.52 -3.34
N LEU A 87 -10.36 -22.62 -4.27
CA LEU A 87 -9.77 -21.31 -3.92
C LEU A 87 -10.79 -20.40 -3.24
N LYS A 88 -12.05 -20.45 -3.66
CA LYS A 88 -13.12 -19.71 -2.99
C LYS A 88 -13.26 -20.12 -1.53
N GLN A 89 -13.26 -21.41 -1.21
CA GLN A 89 -13.33 -21.92 0.16
C GLN A 89 -12.12 -21.50 1.00
N ARG A 90 -10.92 -21.51 0.42
CA ARG A 90 -9.70 -21.01 1.08
C ARG A 90 -9.83 -19.51 1.39
N MET A 91 -10.28 -18.70 0.41
CA MET A 91 -10.49 -17.25 0.60
C MET A 91 -11.52 -16.97 1.70
N GLU A 92 -12.64 -17.70 1.73
CA GLU A 92 -13.64 -17.56 2.78
C GLU A 92 -13.08 -17.90 4.18
N THR A 93 -12.19 -18.89 4.26
CA THR A 93 -11.52 -19.27 5.51
C THR A 93 -10.56 -18.18 5.95
N ILE A 94 -9.77 -17.64 5.02
CA ILE A 94 -8.86 -16.51 5.26
C ILE A 94 -9.66 -15.28 5.72
N ALA A 95 -10.74 -14.95 5.02
CA ALA A 95 -11.60 -13.82 5.37
C ALA A 95 -12.11 -13.90 6.82
N LYS A 96 -12.56 -15.08 7.24
CA LYS A 96 -12.99 -15.32 8.64
C LYS A 96 -11.86 -15.08 9.64
N ARG A 97 -10.64 -15.52 9.34
CA ARG A 97 -9.46 -15.31 10.22
C ARG A 97 -9.16 -13.84 10.47
N VAL A 98 -9.41 -12.98 9.48
CA VAL A 98 -9.18 -11.52 9.60
C VAL A 98 -10.45 -10.74 9.96
N CYS A 99 -11.53 -11.42 10.32
CA CYS A 99 -12.83 -10.84 10.65
C CYS A 99 -13.40 -10.00 9.49
N ALA A 100 -13.13 -10.38 8.23
CA ALA A 100 -13.71 -9.74 7.07
C ALA A 100 -15.09 -10.33 6.74
N PRO A 101 -16.10 -9.50 6.43
CA PRO A 101 -17.38 -10.00 5.95
C PRO A 101 -17.23 -10.69 4.59
N VAL A 102 -17.44 -12.00 4.52
CA VAL A 102 -17.26 -12.78 3.28
C VAL A 102 -18.08 -12.21 2.12
N ALA A 103 -19.32 -11.80 2.40
CA ALA A 103 -20.20 -11.20 1.39
C ALA A 103 -19.64 -9.91 0.77
N ALA A 104 -18.94 -9.09 1.57
CA ALA A 104 -18.33 -7.86 1.08
C ALA A 104 -17.12 -8.13 0.17
N LEU A 105 -16.40 -9.22 0.39
CA LEU A 105 -15.27 -9.62 -0.46
C LEU A 105 -15.73 -10.28 -1.76
N ALA A 106 -16.81 -11.05 -1.73
CA ALA A 106 -17.24 -11.87 -2.87
C ALA A 106 -17.51 -11.07 -4.16
N GLY A 107 -17.85 -9.78 -4.05
CA GLY A 107 -18.06 -8.89 -5.19
C GLY A 107 -16.76 -8.29 -5.78
N LEU A 108 -15.63 -8.41 -5.08
CA LEU A 108 -14.38 -7.85 -5.53
C LEU A 108 -13.65 -8.78 -6.51
N HIS A 109 -12.81 -8.18 -7.36
CA HIS A 109 -11.86 -8.96 -8.15
C HIS A 109 -10.97 -9.82 -7.23
N PRO A 110 -10.62 -11.08 -7.57
CA PRO A 110 -9.86 -11.99 -6.68
C PRO A 110 -8.57 -11.39 -6.11
N VAL A 111 -7.80 -10.66 -6.93
CA VAL A 111 -6.60 -9.96 -6.46
C VAL A 111 -6.96 -8.93 -5.38
N MET A 112 -8.04 -8.18 -5.56
CA MET A 112 -8.50 -7.21 -4.55
C MET A 112 -9.00 -7.88 -3.28
N GLN A 113 -9.57 -9.09 -3.37
CA GLN A 113 -9.90 -9.90 -2.19
C GLN A 113 -8.63 -10.23 -1.40
N LEU A 114 -7.58 -10.72 -2.07
CA LEU A 114 -6.30 -11.07 -1.45
C LEU A 114 -5.63 -9.85 -0.81
N ILE A 115 -5.54 -8.74 -1.53
CA ILE A 115 -5.01 -7.46 -1.01
C ILE A 115 -5.79 -7.05 0.24
N THR A 116 -7.12 -7.09 0.20
CA THR A 116 -7.96 -6.69 1.31
C THR A 116 -7.71 -7.55 2.56
N VAL A 117 -7.67 -8.87 2.43
CA VAL A 117 -7.42 -9.74 3.59
C VAL A 117 -6.00 -9.58 4.13
N THR A 118 -5.01 -9.33 3.27
CA THR A 118 -3.64 -9.04 3.68
C THR A 118 -3.56 -7.73 4.49
N MET A 119 -4.23 -6.68 4.04
CA MET A 119 -4.29 -5.42 4.78
C MET A 119 -5.04 -5.54 6.11
N LEU A 120 -6.09 -6.36 6.15
CA LEU A 120 -6.81 -6.65 7.39
C LEU A 120 -5.98 -7.50 8.37
N ASP A 121 -5.16 -8.42 7.88
CA ASP A 121 -4.24 -9.22 8.72
C ASP A 121 -3.17 -8.35 9.36
N ALA A 122 -2.71 -7.32 8.69
CA ALA A 122 -1.68 -6.40 9.22
C ALA A 122 -2.10 -5.73 10.54
N ARG A 123 -3.40 -5.64 10.84
CA ARG A 123 -3.92 -5.12 12.13
C ARG A 123 -3.47 -5.95 13.33
N PHE A 124 -3.19 -7.23 13.15
CA PHE A 124 -2.65 -8.08 14.23
C PHE A 124 -1.20 -7.71 14.58
N SER A 125 -0.53 -6.92 13.73
CA SER A 125 0.78 -6.31 13.98
C SER A 125 0.66 -4.79 14.25
N ASN A 126 -0.53 -4.30 14.60
CA ASN A 126 -0.86 -2.89 14.83
C ASN A 126 -0.57 -1.99 13.61
N LEU A 127 -0.73 -2.53 12.40
CA LEU A 127 -0.55 -1.81 11.16
C LEU A 127 -1.90 -1.58 10.50
N GLU A 128 -2.17 -0.34 10.08
CA GLU A 128 -3.43 0.04 9.44
C GLU A 128 -3.19 0.97 8.26
N VAL A 129 -4.04 0.86 7.24
CA VAL A 129 -4.04 1.76 6.07
C VAL A 129 -4.31 3.20 6.48
N GLY A 130 -5.18 3.41 7.49
CA GLY A 130 -5.51 4.73 8.02
C GLY A 130 -4.33 5.51 8.60
N TYR A 131 -3.21 4.85 8.88
CA TYR A 131 -1.97 5.44 9.36
C TYR A 131 -0.87 5.44 8.29
N SER A 132 -1.21 5.22 7.03
CA SER A 132 -0.28 5.29 5.91
C SER A 132 0.30 6.69 5.73
N THR A 133 1.50 6.75 5.16
CA THR A 133 2.15 8.03 4.90
C THR A 133 1.43 8.83 3.82
N GLU A 134 0.84 8.17 2.83
CA GLU A 134 0.08 8.82 1.76
C GLU A 134 -1.14 9.59 2.30
N ILE A 135 -1.86 9.01 3.25
CA ILE A 135 -2.99 9.69 3.91
C ILE A 135 -2.51 10.94 4.63
N PHE A 136 -1.39 10.84 5.36
CA PHE A 136 -0.82 12.01 6.02
C PHE A 136 -0.38 13.08 5.01
N LEU A 137 0.36 12.70 3.97
CA LEU A 137 0.90 13.62 2.97
C LEU A 137 -0.22 14.35 2.22
N SER A 138 -1.25 13.61 1.78
CA SER A 138 -2.42 14.18 1.12
C SER A 138 -3.20 15.10 2.07
N GLY A 139 -3.46 14.68 3.30
CA GLY A 139 -4.14 15.49 4.33
C GLY A 139 -3.36 16.76 4.68
N PHE A 140 -2.04 16.66 4.85
CA PHE A 140 -1.17 17.82 5.10
C PHE A 140 -1.20 18.81 3.94
N ALA A 141 -1.08 18.33 2.70
CA ALA A 141 -1.10 19.19 1.52
C ALA A 141 -2.43 19.96 1.39
N ARG A 142 -3.57 19.27 1.62
CA ARG A 142 -4.90 19.93 1.66
C ARG A 142 -5.00 20.97 2.76
N GLY A 143 -4.61 20.62 3.98
CA GLY A 143 -4.65 21.53 5.13
C GLY A 143 -3.77 22.78 4.93
N ALA A 144 -2.61 22.61 4.30
CA ALA A 144 -1.68 23.68 3.97
C ALA A 144 -1.97 24.39 2.63
N LYS A 145 -3.06 24.02 1.94
CA LYS A 145 -3.46 24.55 0.62
C LYS A 145 -2.36 24.45 -0.44
N LYS A 146 -1.57 23.38 -0.38
CA LYS A 146 -0.55 23.07 -1.39
C LYS A 146 -1.17 22.38 -2.58
N THR A 147 -0.52 22.54 -3.74
CA THR A 147 -0.86 21.76 -4.93
C THR A 147 -0.63 20.28 -4.68
N ILE A 148 -1.60 19.44 -5.03
CA ILE A 148 -1.45 17.99 -5.06
C ILE A 148 -1.47 17.54 -6.51
N ALA A 149 -0.52 16.68 -6.87
CA ALA A 149 -0.49 16.03 -8.17
C ALA A 149 -0.31 14.53 -7.96
N SER A 150 -0.84 13.73 -8.89
CA SER A 150 -0.66 12.28 -8.94
C SER A 150 0.29 11.92 -10.08
N LEU A 151 1.19 10.96 -9.86
CA LEU A 151 2.06 10.38 -10.89
C LEU A 151 1.30 9.38 -11.74
N GLU A 152 0.33 8.71 -11.15
CA GLU A 152 -0.50 7.69 -11.78
C GLU A 152 -1.95 8.12 -11.88
N THR A 153 -2.72 7.39 -12.68
CA THR A 153 -4.17 7.45 -12.72
C THR A 153 -4.76 6.22 -12.05
N ALA A 154 -6.00 6.32 -11.57
CA ALA A 154 -6.72 5.15 -11.04
C ALA A 154 -6.78 4.00 -12.07
N GLU A 155 -6.94 4.33 -13.36
CA GLU A 155 -6.93 3.35 -14.44
C GLU A 155 -5.58 2.62 -14.54
N LEU A 156 -4.45 3.37 -14.58
CA LEU A 156 -3.12 2.78 -14.67
C LEU A 156 -2.87 1.86 -13.48
N GLN A 157 -3.15 2.33 -12.28
CA GLN A 157 -2.94 1.54 -11.06
C GLN A 157 -3.79 0.26 -11.04
N MET A 158 -5.08 0.36 -11.40
CA MET A 158 -5.96 -0.82 -11.46
C MET A 158 -5.54 -1.80 -12.56
N ARG A 159 -5.13 -1.31 -13.74
CA ARG A 159 -4.63 -2.17 -14.81
C ARG A 159 -3.33 -2.88 -14.42
N THR A 160 -2.44 -2.21 -13.69
CA THR A 160 -1.19 -2.81 -13.20
C THR A 160 -1.46 -3.87 -12.12
N LEU A 161 -2.29 -3.53 -11.12
CA LEU A 161 -2.61 -4.45 -10.02
C LEU A 161 -3.39 -5.69 -10.46
N LEU A 162 -4.24 -5.56 -11.48
CA LEU A 162 -5.13 -6.62 -11.95
C LEU A 162 -4.67 -7.16 -13.32
N ALA A 163 -3.39 -6.94 -13.65
CA ALA A 163 -2.79 -7.44 -14.89
C ALA A 163 -2.73 -8.97 -14.93
N GLY A 164 -2.72 -9.51 -16.14
CA GLY A 164 -2.59 -10.93 -16.40
C GLY A 164 -3.85 -11.57 -16.98
N ASP A 165 -3.70 -12.76 -17.52
CA ASP A 165 -4.82 -13.57 -17.92
C ASP A 165 -5.40 -14.35 -16.71
N ALA A 166 -6.45 -15.12 -16.95
CA ALA A 166 -7.10 -15.87 -15.87
C ALA A 166 -6.15 -16.87 -15.17
N LYS A 167 -5.21 -17.44 -15.90
CA LYS A 167 -4.21 -18.39 -15.36
C LYS A 167 -3.23 -17.66 -14.44
N ASP A 168 -2.65 -16.56 -14.92
CA ASP A 168 -1.71 -15.73 -14.17
C ASP A 168 -2.34 -15.23 -12.85
N ILE A 169 -3.58 -14.76 -12.92
CA ILE A 169 -4.31 -14.28 -11.74
C ILE A 169 -4.57 -15.41 -10.75
N LEU A 170 -4.99 -16.58 -11.19
CA LEU A 170 -5.24 -17.73 -10.31
C LEU A 170 -3.95 -18.21 -9.65
N GLU A 171 -2.83 -18.24 -10.37
CA GLU A 171 -1.50 -18.56 -9.82
C GLU A 171 -1.09 -17.58 -8.73
N THR A 172 -1.22 -16.28 -8.97
CA THR A 172 -0.95 -15.22 -7.98
C THR A 172 -1.82 -15.39 -6.73
N ILE A 173 -3.11 -15.67 -6.90
CA ILE A 173 -4.04 -15.88 -5.79
C ILE A 173 -3.65 -17.12 -4.98
N GLU A 174 -3.35 -18.24 -5.63
CA GLU A 174 -2.97 -19.48 -4.95
C GLU A 174 -1.67 -19.32 -4.16
N SER A 175 -0.66 -18.70 -4.76
CA SER A 175 0.61 -18.37 -4.13
C SER A 175 0.40 -17.45 -2.91
N GLY A 176 -0.33 -16.36 -3.07
CA GLY A 176 -0.59 -15.41 -1.99
C GLY A 176 -1.40 -16.03 -0.82
N MET A 177 -2.39 -16.87 -1.12
CA MET A 177 -3.11 -17.62 -0.08
C MET A 177 -2.19 -18.58 0.67
N THR A 178 -1.26 -19.23 -0.02
CA THR A 178 -0.30 -20.16 0.59
C THR A 178 0.65 -19.42 1.54
N LEU A 179 1.13 -18.25 1.13
CA LEU A 179 1.92 -17.37 2.02
C LEU A 179 1.11 -16.93 3.24
N PHE A 180 -0.16 -16.59 3.04
CA PHE A 180 -1.05 -16.19 4.13
C PHE A 180 -1.28 -17.35 5.12
N GLU A 181 -1.63 -18.52 4.63
CA GLU A 181 -1.94 -19.71 5.43
C GLU A 181 -0.73 -20.22 6.22
N SER A 182 0.47 -20.13 5.65
CA SER A 182 1.73 -20.47 6.32
C SER A 182 2.18 -19.45 7.36
N GLY A 183 1.56 -18.27 7.42
CA GLY A 183 1.97 -17.16 8.29
C GLY A 183 3.19 -16.37 7.77
N LYS A 184 3.82 -16.79 6.67
CA LYS A 184 4.98 -16.13 6.08
C LYS A 184 4.65 -14.71 5.61
N GLN A 185 3.42 -14.49 5.12
CA GLN A 185 2.95 -13.16 4.73
C GLN A 185 3.16 -12.12 5.83
N ARG A 186 2.79 -12.44 7.06
CA ARG A 186 2.94 -11.53 8.21
C ARG A 186 4.41 -11.27 8.53
N VAL A 187 5.23 -12.30 8.54
CA VAL A 187 6.68 -12.19 8.81
C VAL A 187 7.36 -11.28 7.77
N GLN A 188 7.02 -11.45 6.50
CA GLN A 188 7.57 -10.62 5.41
C GLN A 188 7.06 -9.17 5.48
N THR A 189 5.78 -8.97 5.79
CA THR A 189 5.22 -7.64 6.02
C THR A 189 5.93 -6.93 7.17
N GLU A 190 6.13 -7.59 8.31
CA GLU A 190 6.84 -7.02 9.46
C GLU A 190 8.31 -6.71 9.12
N ARG A 191 8.98 -7.56 8.34
CA ARG A 191 10.34 -7.33 7.88
C ARG A 191 10.43 -6.08 7.02
N LEU A 192 9.55 -5.94 6.02
CA LEU A 192 9.48 -4.76 5.15
C LEU A 192 9.21 -3.49 5.94
N ILE A 193 8.22 -3.52 6.82
CA ILE A 193 7.82 -2.39 7.65
C ILE A 193 8.96 -1.96 8.59
N ASN A 194 9.68 -2.91 9.18
CA ASN A 194 10.81 -2.60 10.05
C ASN A 194 11.98 -2.00 9.26
N ALA A 195 12.29 -2.53 8.08
CA ALA A 195 13.31 -1.96 7.19
C ALA A 195 12.94 -0.51 6.79
N TRP A 196 11.69 -0.27 6.43
CA TRP A 196 11.18 1.07 6.16
C TRP A 196 11.27 1.98 7.39
N ALA A 197 10.79 1.55 8.55
CA ALA A 197 10.73 2.37 9.76
C ALA A 197 12.11 2.78 10.27
N THR A 198 13.14 1.97 10.01
CA THR A 198 14.53 2.22 10.40
C THR A 198 15.35 2.90 9.29
N GLY A 199 14.78 3.08 8.08
CA GLY A 199 15.50 3.61 6.93
C GLY A 199 16.61 2.67 6.44
N ASN A 200 16.46 1.35 6.64
CA ASN A 200 17.44 0.35 6.22
C ASN A 200 17.38 0.13 4.71
N LEU A 201 18.10 0.97 3.98
CA LEU A 201 18.13 0.94 2.51
C LEU A 201 18.67 -0.39 1.97
N GLU A 202 19.66 -0.97 2.61
CA GLU A 202 20.26 -2.25 2.18
C GLU A 202 19.22 -3.37 2.19
N GLU A 203 18.43 -3.45 3.26
CA GLU A 203 17.36 -4.43 3.39
C GLU A 203 16.25 -4.20 2.36
N LEU A 204 15.88 -2.96 2.12
CA LEU A 204 14.89 -2.60 1.10
C LEU A 204 15.37 -2.92 -0.32
N GLN A 205 16.64 -2.69 -0.64
CA GLN A 205 17.22 -3.02 -1.93
C GLN A 205 17.28 -4.54 -2.20
N ARG A 206 17.29 -5.34 -1.14
CA ARG A 206 17.26 -6.81 -1.22
C ARG A 206 15.86 -7.39 -1.14
N TYR A 207 14.82 -6.57 -1.26
CA TYR A 207 13.43 -7.01 -1.12
C TYR A 207 13.10 -8.24 -1.97
N GLU A 208 13.47 -8.22 -3.25
CA GLU A 208 13.24 -9.33 -4.18
C GLU A 208 13.94 -10.64 -3.78
N GLN A 209 15.01 -10.57 -2.99
CA GLN A 209 15.78 -11.75 -2.58
C GLN A 209 15.13 -12.49 -1.41
N TRP A 210 14.36 -11.81 -0.58
CA TRP A 210 13.77 -12.38 0.62
C TRP A 210 12.24 -12.39 0.65
N CYS A 211 11.57 -11.62 -0.22
CA CYS A 211 10.12 -11.69 -0.34
C CYS A 211 9.71 -12.87 -1.21
N GLU A 212 9.10 -13.87 -0.60
CA GLU A 212 8.47 -14.97 -1.34
C GLU A 212 7.22 -14.54 -2.11
N CYS A 213 6.82 -13.29 -1.98
CA CYS A 213 5.67 -12.69 -2.67
C CYS A 213 5.94 -12.41 -4.16
N MET A 214 7.18 -12.56 -4.63
CA MET A 214 7.61 -12.33 -6.01
C MET A 214 8.13 -13.60 -6.68
N ASN A 215 7.56 -14.74 -6.35
CA ASN A 215 8.08 -16.05 -6.81
C ASN A 215 7.27 -16.67 -7.96
N THR A 216 6.18 -16.05 -8.41
CA THR A 216 5.41 -16.56 -9.55
C THR A 216 6.07 -16.21 -10.88
N GLU A 217 5.73 -16.94 -11.95
CA GLU A 217 6.14 -16.56 -13.31
C GLU A 217 5.63 -15.16 -13.69
N THR A 218 4.45 -14.81 -13.21
CA THR A 218 3.82 -13.52 -13.43
C THR A 218 4.59 -12.38 -12.77
N ASP A 219 5.15 -12.59 -11.56
CA ASP A 219 5.96 -11.60 -10.86
C ASP A 219 7.31 -11.32 -11.56
N ARG A 220 7.75 -12.20 -12.45
CA ARG A 220 9.05 -12.11 -13.14
C ARG A 220 8.97 -11.49 -14.54
N LYS A 221 7.76 -11.23 -15.03
CA LYS A 221 7.47 -10.56 -16.32
C LYS A 221 7.28 -9.07 -16.15
#